data_74578fed92d044aabfd78fb4a4c35ac0
#
_entry.id   74578fed92d044aabfd78fb4a4c35ac0
#
_cell.length_a   1.000
_cell.length_b   1.000
_cell.length_c   1.000
_cell.angle_alpha   90.00
_cell.angle_beta   90.00
_cell.angle_gamma   90.00
#
_symmetry.space_group_name_H-M   'P 1'
#
loop_
_entity.id
_entity.type
_entity.pdbx_description
1 polymer ?
#
loop_
_entity_poly.entity_id
_entity_poly.type
_entity_poly.pdbx_seq_one_letter_code
_entity_poly.pdbx_strand_id
1 'polypeptide(L)'
;MNIKLERPLAFFDLETTGLDISSDRIIEISILKLFPNGNKISKTWLINPEITIPKESTLIHGITNEQVKNSPKFNDISIEVKNMLVDADLAGYNSNKFDIPLLMEEFIRCKVDFNLKEKKKIDIQNIFHKMEKRDLTTAYNFYCSKKLTNAHSAESDTKATYEILISQIDKYKNLENNVNFLDNFSNIGEKFIDAAGFVRINDNNEEIFSFGKYKNRSLKEVFNINPGYFSWIKNANFPIYTKNIVNDIINKIKLEKKFKSERWKLFVSEEITYNI
;
A
#
# COMPACT_ATOMS: atom_id res chain seq x y z
N MET A 1 33.72 9.68 -1.60
CA MET A 1 33.51 8.88 -2.81
C MET A 1 32.56 9.67 -3.72
N ASN A 2 32.89 9.86 -4.99
CA ASN A 2 32.05 10.61 -5.93
C ASN A 2 31.40 9.65 -6.93
N ILE A 3 30.14 9.90 -7.29
CA ILE A 3 29.45 9.14 -8.33
C ILE A 3 30.11 9.48 -9.68
N LYS A 4 30.48 8.47 -10.47
CA LYS A 4 30.97 8.67 -11.84
C LYS A 4 29.77 8.96 -12.76
N LEU A 5 29.72 10.14 -13.33
CA LEU A 5 28.62 10.60 -14.19
C LEU A 5 29.12 10.87 -15.60
N GLU A 6 28.41 10.37 -16.59
CA GLU A 6 28.58 10.70 -18.02
C GLU A 6 27.79 11.95 -18.40
N ARG A 7 26.64 12.15 -17.73
CA ARG A 7 25.75 13.30 -17.87
C ARG A 7 25.23 13.70 -16.47
N PRO A 8 24.60 14.87 -16.30
CA PRO A 8 24.07 15.27 -15.01
C PRO A 8 23.09 14.24 -14.43
N LEU A 9 23.01 14.15 -13.11
CA LEU A 9 22.06 13.34 -12.36
C LEU A 9 21.23 14.26 -11.47
N ALA A 10 19.90 14.26 -11.69
CA ALA A 10 18.96 15.05 -10.90
C ALA A 10 18.26 14.15 -9.90
N PHE A 11 18.51 14.37 -8.62
CA PHE A 11 17.73 13.84 -7.51
C PHE A 11 16.52 14.75 -7.33
N PHE A 12 15.35 14.19 -7.16
CA PHE A 12 14.15 14.97 -6.87
C PHE A 12 13.16 14.20 -6.02
N ASP A 13 12.31 14.95 -5.35
CA ASP A 13 11.27 14.48 -4.47
C ASP A 13 10.06 15.40 -4.56
N LEU A 14 8.85 14.86 -4.33
CA LEU A 14 7.58 15.54 -4.45
C LEU A 14 6.78 15.46 -3.16
N GLU A 15 6.19 16.59 -2.74
CA GLU A 15 5.04 16.58 -1.84
C GLU A 15 3.77 16.82 -2.65
N THR A 16 2.69 16.12 -2.27
CA THR A 16 1.49 16.04 -3.12
C THR A 16 0.20 16.10 -2.30
N THR A 17 -0.92 16.39 -2.98
CA THR A 17 -2.24 16.37 -2.33
C THR A 17 -2.69 14.96 -1.92
N GLY A 18 -2.07 13.91 -2.45
CA GLY A 18 -2.38 12.51 -2.17
C GLY A 18 -1.55 11.57 -3.04
N LEU A 19 -1.95 10.29 -3.11
CA LEU A 19 -1.19 9.22 -3.76
C LEU A 19 -1.74 8.77 -5.11
N ASP A 20 -2.85 9.33 -5.57
CA ASP A 20 -3.43 8.99 -6.87
C ASP A 20 -2.80 9.83 -7.99
N ILE A 21 -1.99 9.16 -8.82
CA ILE A 21 -1.25 9.80 -9.92
C ILE A 21 -2.18 10.54 -10.89
N SER A 22 -3.41 10.06 -11.09
CA SER A 22 -4.33 10.62 -12.08
C SER A 22 -5.09 11.86 -11.58
N SER A 23 -5.31 11.98 -10.28
CA SER A 23 -6.14 13.06 -9.69
C SER A 23 -5.38 14.00 -8.78
N ASP A 24 -4.33 13.52 -8.11
CA ASP A 24 -3.56 14.35 -7.19
C ASP A 24 -2.60 15.31 -7.91
N ARG A 25 -2.15 16.31 -7.17
CA ARG A 25 -1.36 17.43 -7.67
C ARG A 25 -0.10 17.61 -6.83
N ILE A 26 0.95 18.13 -7.46
CA ILE A 26 2.20 18.51 -6.78
C ILE A 26 1.96 19.79 -5.99
N ILE A 27 2.40 19.82 -4.72
CA ILE A 27 2.39 21.00 -3.85
C ILE A 27 3.79 21.50 -3.50
N GLU A 28 4.79 20.64 -3.60
CA GLU A 28 6.20 21.01 -3.54
C GLU A 28 7.01 20.09 -4.45
N ILE A 29 8.02 20.63 -5.12
CA ILE A 29 9.04 19.86 -5.81
C ILE A 29 10.42 20.38 -5.42
N SER A 30 11.31 19.49 -5.02
CA SER A 30 12.72 19.80 -4.76
C SER A 30 13.62 19.04 -5.72
N ILE A 31 14.57 19.73 -6.34
CA ILE A 31 15.53 19.14 -7.29
C ILE A 31 16.94 19.48 -6.85
N LEU A 32 17.77 18.45 -6.70
CA LEU A 32 19.23 18.57 -6.55
C LEU A 32 19.91 17.95 -7.78
N LYS A 33 20.52 18.78 -8.62
CA LYS A 33 21.21 18.34 -9.82
C LYS A 33 22.72 18.32 -9.61
N LEU A 34 23.32 17.15 -9.81
CA LEU A 34 24.76 16.91 -9.72
C LEU A 34 25.35 16.83 -11.14
N PHE A 35 26.39 17.58 -11.39
CA PHE A 35 27.09 17.61 -12.68
C PHE A 35 28.33 16.69 -12.68
N PRO A 36 28.80 16.23 -13.87
CA PRO A 36 30.02 15.39 -13.98
C PRO A 36 31.28 16.03 -13.40
N ASN A 37 31.35 17.33 -13.39
CA ASN A 37 32.49 18.09 -12.78
C ASN A 37 32.39 18.20 -11.25
N GLY A 38 31.37 17.60 -10.62
CA GLY A 38 31.15 17.65 -9.18
C GLY A 38 30.34 18.84 -8.68
N ASN A 39 30.05 19.83 -9.52
CA ASN A 39 29.19 20.95 -9.15
C ASN A 39 27.75 20.46 -8.85
N LYS A 40 27.07 21.23 -7.99
CA LYS A 40 25.67 20.96 -7.60
C LYS A 40 24.85 22.23 -7.69
N ILE A 41 23.63 22.10 -8.15
CA ILE A 41 22.61 23.14 -8.01
C ILE A 41 21.38 22.52 -7.37
N SER A 42 20.71 23.28 -6.52
CA SER A 42 19.47 22.85 -5.88
C SER A 42 18.44 23.93 -5.96
N LYS A 43 17.19 23.52 -6.18
CA LYS A 43 16.04 24.43 -6.16
C LYS A 43 14.80 23.69 -5.69
N THR A 44 14.02 24.38 -4.86
CA THR A 44 12.72 23.94 -4.36
C THR A 44 11.65 24.95 -4.75
N TRP A 45 10.50 24.47 -5.17
CA TRP A 45 9.31 25.27 -5.48
C TRP A 45 8.15 24.80 -4.63
N LEU A 46 7.55 25.73 -3.90
CA LEU A 46 6.22 25.54 -3.32
C LEU A 46 5.17 25.91 -4.39
N ILE A 47 4.13 25.10 -4.54
CA ILE A 47 3.22 25.12 -5.69
C ILE A 47 1.79 25.18 -5.20
N ASN A 48 0.98 26.04 -5.82
CA ASN A 48 -0.47 26.05 -5.64
C ASN A 48 -1.07 24.90 -6.49
N PRO A 49 -1.63 23.85 -5.86
CA PRO A 49 -2.16 22.69 -6.58
C PRO A 49 -3.50 22.97 -7.28
N GLU A 50 -4.12 24.12 -7.07
CA GLU A 50 -5.46 24.51 -7.56
C GLU A 50 -6.62 23.65 -7.03
N ILE A 51 -6.33 22.72 -6.13
CA ILE A 51 -7.31 21.91 -5.39
C ILE A 51 -6.98 21.95 -3.89
N THR A 52 -7.95 21.58 -3.07
CA THR A 52 -7.76 21.57 -1.62
C THR A 52 -6.80 20.44 -1.20
N ILE A 53 -5.80 20.77 -0.40
CA ILE A 53 -4.92 19.78 0.23
C ILE A 53 -5.70 19.08 1.35
N PRO A 54 -5.85 17.76 1.32
CA PRO A 54 -6.49 17.01 2.41
C PRO A 54 -5.74 17.16 3.74
N LYS A 55 -6.46 17.09 4.84
CA LYS A 55 -5.87 17.18 6.19
C LYS A 55 -4.85 16.05 6.44
N GLU A 56 -5.15 14.88 5.95
CA GLU A 56 -4.30 13.69 6.06
C GLU A 56 -2.94 13.93 5.40
N SER A 57 -2.93 14.54 4.22
CA SER A 57 -1.69 14.91 3.50
C SER A 57 -0.93 15.99 4.25
N THR A 58 -1.61 17.04 4.74
CA THR A 58 -1.01 18.08 5.59
C THR A 58 -0.36 17.50 6.85
N LEU A 59 -0.94 16.47 7.47
CA LEU A 59 -0.35 15.81 8.64
C LEU A 59 0.96 15.09 8.33
N ILE A 60 1.17 14.68 7.09
CA ILE A 60 2.39 13.97 6.66
C ILE A 60 3.51 14.97 6.36
N HIS A 61 3.27 15.94 5.44
CA HIS A 61 4.31 16.84 4.92
C HIS A 61 4.29 18.24 5.56
N GLY A 62 3.28 18.59 6.36
CA GLY A 62 3.19 19.86 7.07
C GLY A 62 2.75 21.07 6.23
N ILE A 63 2.57 20.92 4.92
CA ILE A 63 2.18 22.03 4.03
C ILE A 63 0.67 22.22 4.06
N THR A 64 0.24 23.47 4.30
CA THR A 64 -1.17 23.83 4.42
C THR A 64 -1.69 24.56 3.18
N ASN A 65 -3.02 24.59 2.99
CA ASN A 65 -3.66 25.36 1.93
C ASN A 65 -3.29 26.85 1.96
N GLU A 66 -3.13 27.44 3.15
CA GLU A 66 -2.75 28.85 3.29
C GLU A 66 -1.32 29.13 2.79
N GLN A 67 -0.39 28.20 3.04
CA GLN A 67 1.00 28.36 2.61
C GLN A 67 1.15 28.35 1.08
N VAL A 68 0.35 27.54 0.38
CA VAL A 68 0.43 27.42 -1.09
C VAL A 68 -0.47 28.39 -1.85
N LYS A 69 -1.37 29.10 -1.18
CA LYS A 69 -2.40 29.94 -1.79
C LYS A 69 -1.85 30.98 -2.79
N ASN A 70 -0.72 31.59 -2.44
CA ASN A 70 -0.07 32.61 -3.25
C ASN A 70 1.17 32.08 -4.00
N SER A 71 1.41 30.77 -3.96
CA SER A 71 2.50 30.13 -4.69
C SER A 71 2.15 30.06 -6.19
N PRO A 72 3.15 30.01 -7.08
CA PRO A 72 2.92 29.76 -8.50
C PRO A 72 2.22 28.40 -8.70
N LYS A 73 1.44 28.30 -9.75
CA LYS A 73 0.89 27.02 -10.21
C LYS A 73 2.00 26.19 -10.87
N PHE A 74 1.81 24.88 -10.99
CA PHE A 74 2.80 24.05 -11.68
C PHE A 74 3.03 24.51 -13.13
N ASN A 75 1.98 24.95 -13.82
CA ASN A 75 2.09 25.48 -15.17
C ASN A 75 3.08 26.65 -15.27
N ASP A 76 3.11 27.53 -14.27
CA ASP A 76 3.94 28.75 -14.28
C ASP A 76 5.43 28.42 -14.17
N ILE A 77 5.78 27.30 -13.52
CA ILE A 77 7.15 26.87 -13.28
C ILE A 77 7.56 25.64 -14.11
N SER A 78 6.64 25.05 -14.85
CA SER A 78 6.84 23.77 -15.57
C SER A 78 8.04 23.79 -16.52
N ILE A 79 8.28 24.89 -17.22
CA ILE A 79 9.44 25.04 -18.11
C ILE A 79 10.75 25.12 -17.30
N GLU A 80 10.74 25.78 -16.15
CA GLU A 80 11.92 25.86 -15.28
C GLU A 80 12.26 24.48 -14.69
N VAL A 81 11.25 23.77 -14.19
CA VAL A 81 11.39 22.37 -13.71
C VAL A 81 11.92 21.47 -14.84
N LYS A 82 11.33 21.57 -16.05
CA LYS A 82 11.84 20.84 -17.22
C LYS A 82 13.31 21.14 -17.50
N ASN A 83 13.73 22.41 -17.46
CA ASN A 83 15.10 22.82 -17.75
C ASN A 83 16.10 22.26 -16.72
N MET A 84 15.68 22.06 -15.46
CA MET A 84 16.49 21.39 -14.47
C MET A 84 16.70 19.90 -14.77
N LEU A 85 15.75 19.26 -15.47
CA LEU A 85 15.70 17.79 -15.66
C LEU A 85 16.07 17.34 -17.06
N VAL A 86 15.93 18.18 -18.11
CA VAL A 86 15.94 17.77 -19.52
C VAL A 86 17.25 17.10 -19.96
N ASP A 87 18.40 17.54 -19.47
CA ASP A 87 19.73 17.04 -19.81
C ASP A 87 20.28 16.04 -18.77
N ALA A 88 19.51 15.72 -17.74
CA ALA A 88 19.90 14.87 -16.62
C ALA A 88 19.24 13.49 -16.67
N ASP A 89 19.92 12.48 -16.13
CA ASP A 89 19.31 11.26 -15.64
C ASP A 89 18.58 11.56 -14.31
N LEU A 90 17.64 10.70 -13.91
CA LEU A 90 16.78 10.93 -12.76
C LEU A 90 17.10 10.01 -11.59
N ALA A 91 17.03 10.52 -10.38
CA ALA A 91 17.19 9.73 -9.16
C ALA A 91 16.18 10.18 -8.09
N GLY A 92 15.73 9.25 -7.25
CA GLY A 92 14.85 9.54 -6.11
C GLY A 92 14.60 8.29 -5.27
N TYR A 93 13.81 8.43 -4.22
CA TYR A 93 13.43 7.31 -3.35
C TYR A 93 12.00 6.87 -3.66
N ASN A 94 11.80 5.63 -4.09
CA ASN A 94 10.51 5.12 -4.64
C ASN A 94 10.00 5.87 -5.89
N SER A 95 10.87 6.67 -6.49
CA SER A 95 10.51 7.62 -7.55
C SER A 95 10.01 6.97 -8.83
N ASN A 96 10.42 5.74 -9.13
CA ASN A 96 9.95 5.01 -10.30
C ASN A 96 8.45 4.67 -10.24
N LYS A 97 7.88 4.55 -9.03
CA LYS A 97 6.48 4.19 -8.84
C LYS A 97 5.56 5.37 -8.56
N PHE A 98 6.11 6.48 -8.09
CA PHE A 98 5.31 7.61 -7.65
C PHE A 98 5.76 8.94 -8.29
N ASP A 99 6.93 9.47 -7.92
CA ASP A 99 7.33 10.83 -8.31
C ASP A 99 7.46 11.01 -9.83
N ILE A 100 8.11 10.07 -10.52
CA ILE A 100 8.25 10.15 -11.97
C ILE A 100 6.90 10.08 -12.69
N PRO A 101 6.01 9.13 -12.41
CA PRO A 101 4.67 9.10 -12.98
C PRO A 101 3.86 10.38 -12.73
N LEU A 102 3.86 10.90 -11.49
CA LEU A 102 3.08 12.10 -11.17
C LEU A 102 3.65 13.36 -11.82
N LEU A 103 4.98 13.51 -11.86
CA LEU A 103 5.64 14.60 -12.57
C LEU A 103 5.34 14.57 -14.08
N MET A 104 5.30 13.39 -14.68
CA MET A 104 4.91 13.23 -16.08
C MET A 104 3.46 13.65 -16.31
N GLU A 105 2.56 13.28 -15.40
CA GLU A 105 1.16 13.67 -15.47
C GLU A 105 1.00 15.19 -15.40
N GLU A 106 1.72 15.88 -14.50
CA GLU A 106 1.73 17.32 -14.39
C GLU A 106 2.29 18.01 -15.66
N PHE A 107 3.36 17.47 -16.25
CA PHE A 107 3.87 17.99 -17.52
C PHE A 107 2.85 17.84 -18.66
N ILE A 108 2.14 16.71 -18.73
CA ILE A 108 1.09 16.50 -19.73
C ILE A 108 -0.06 17.47 -19.55
N ARG A 109 -0.52 17.70 -18.30
CA ARG A 109 -1.57 18.69 -17.98
C ARG A 109 -1.18 20.11 -18.44
N CYS A 110 0.11 20.44 -18.32
CA CYS A 110 0.66 21.73 -18.75
C CYS A 110 1.05 21.78 -20.25
N LYS A 111 0.82 20.71 -21.01
CA LYS A 111 1.24 20.57 -22.43
C LYS A 111 2.76 20.75 -22.63
N VAL A 112 3.55 20.38 -21.63
CA VAL A 112 5.01 20.42 -21.66
C VAL A 112 5.52 19.07 -22.12
N ASP A 113 6.17 19.03 -23.27
CA ASP A 113 6.80 17.80 -23.77
C ASP A 113 8.05 17.50 -22.95
N PHE A 114 8.04 16.35 -22.23
CA PHE A 114 9.16 15.83 -21.48
C PHE A 114 9.31 14.34 -21.72
N ASN A 115 10.46 13.92 -22.28
CA ASN A 115 10.67 12.57 -22.70
C ASN A 115 11.57 11.80 -21.72
N LEU A 116 11.10 10.63 -21.27
CA LEU A 116 11.83 9.72 -20.39
C LEU A 116 12.62 8.62 -21.13
N LYS A 117 12.45 8.49 -22.45
CA LYS A 117 12.92 7.32 -23.24
C LYS A 117 14.41 7.04 -23.08
N GLU A 118 15.23 8.09 -23.05
CA GLU A 118 16.70 7.97 -22.98
C GLU A 118 17.28 8.28 -21.59
N LYS A 119 16.42 8.45 -20.60
CA LYS A 119 16.85 8.76 -19.24
C LYS A 119 17.06 7.49 -18.43
N LYS A 120 18.22 7.40 -17.80
CA LYS A 120 18.44 6.44 -16.72
C LYS A 120 17.64 6.89 -15.49
N LYS A 121 17.02 5.93 -14.79
CA LYS A 121 16.21 6.18 -13.59
C LYS A 121 16.76 5.35 -12.44
N ILE A 122 17.29 6.02 -11.44
CA ILE A 122 17.95 5.40 -10.28
C ILE A 122 17.00 5.53 -9.09
N ASP A 123 16.39 4.42 -8.72
CA ASP A 123 15.53 4.35 -7.54
C ASP A 123 16.33 3.83 -6.35
N ILE A 124 16.58 4.70 -5.40
CA ILE A 124 17.40 4.42 -4.22
C ILE A 124 16.73 3.41 -3.29
N GLN A 125 15.38 3.41 -3.21
CA GLN A 125 14.65 2.39 -2.46
C GLN A 125 14.87 0.99 -3.06
N ASN A 126 14.87 0.88 -4.39
CA ASN A 126 15.14 -0.40 -5.05
C ASN A 126 16.57 -0.89 -4.82
N ILE A 127 17.55 0.01 -4.75
CA ILE A 127 18.94 -0.33 -4.37
C ILE A 127 18.95 -0.82 -2.92
N PHE A 128 18.34 -0.08 -2.00
CA PHE A 128 18.22 -0.46 -0.60
C PHE A 128 17.60 -1.85 -0.44
N HIS A 129 16.45 -2.10 -1.09
CA HIS A 129 15.77 -3.39 -1.01
C HIS A 129 16.54 -4.57 -1.63
N LYS A 130 17.43 -4.30 -2.59
CA LYS A 130 18.31 -5.34 -3.20
C LYS A 130 19.54 -5.63 -2.35
N MET A 131 20.09 -4.61 -1.72
CA MET A 131 21.33 -4.72 -0.94
C MET A 131 21.07 -5.16 0.49
N GLU A 132 19.98 -4.69 1.11
CA GLU A 132 19.57 -5.04 2.47
C GLU A 132 18.47 -6.11 2.41
N LYS A 133 18.87 -7.36 2.53
CA LYS A 133 17.96 -8.50 2.53
C LYS A 133 17.03 -8.45 3.73
N ARG A 134 15.74 -8.68 3.50
CA ARG A 134 14.70 -8.79 4.54
C ARG A 134 14.37 -10.26 4.79
N ASP A 135 15.42 -11.05 5.08
CA ASP A 135 15.30 -12.46 5.45
C ASP A 135 15.59 -12.68 6.93
N LEU A 136 15.30 -13.87 7.42
CA LEU A 136 15.48 -14.26 8.82
C LEU A 136 16.94 -14.12 9.27
N THR A 137 17.89 -14.49 8.42
CA THR A 137 19.34 -14.41 8.71
C THR A 137 19.77 -12.96 8.93
N THR A 138 19.32 -12.06 8.06
CA THR A 138 19.62 -10.61 8.19
C THR A 138 18.96 -10.03 9.43
N ALA A 139 17.68 -10.38 9.69
CA ALA A 139 16.98 -9.94 10.89
C ALA A 139 17.67 -10.45 12.17
N TYR A 140 18.09 -11.71 12.18
CA TYR A 140 18.78 -12.31 13.33
C TYR A 140 20.12 -11.62 13.63
N ASN A 141 20.91 -11.33 12.59
CA ASN A 141 22.14 -10.56 12.74
C ASN A 141 21.87 -9.13 13.25
N PHE A 142 20.85 -8.46 12.70
CA PHE A 142 20.53 -7.08 13.06
C PHE A 142 20.02 -6.92 14.50
N TYR A 143 19.12 -7.81 14.94
CA TYR A 143 18.50 -7.69 16.26
C TYR A 143 19.31 -8.38 17.34
N CYS A 144 19.91 -9.53 17.05
CA CYS A 144 20.62 -10.34 18.05
C CYS A 144 22.14 -10.24 17.96
N SER A 145 22.70 -9.57 16.94
CA SER A 145 24.14 -9.50 16.67
C SER A 145 24.79 -10.88 16.55
N LYS A 146 24.05 -11.87 16.08
CA LYS A 146 24.46 -13.26 15.92
C LYS A 146 24.35 -13.72 14.47
N LYS A 147 25.17 -14.70 14.09
CA LYS A 147 25.07 -15.35 12.78
C LYS A 147 24.15 -16.58 12.89
N LEU A 148 23.15 -16.67 12.05
CA LEU A 148 22.28 -17.84 11.95
C LEU A 148 23.07 -18.98 11.29
N THR A 149 23.40 -20.01 12.07
CA THR A 149 23.98 -21.26 11.58
C THR A 149 22.85 -22.25 11.30
N ASN A 150 22.95 -23.02 10.24
CA ASN A 150 21.91 -23.96 9.79
C ASN A 150 20.57 -23.30 9.42
N ALA A 151 20.63 -22.15 8.71
CA ALA A 151 19.44 -21.57 8.08
C ALA A 151 18.71 -22.63 7.23
N HIS A 152 17.38 -22.54 7.18
CA HIS A 152 16.47 -23.53 6.57
C HIS A 152 16.31 -24.84 7.35
N SER A 153 16.78 -24.90 8.60
CA SER A 153 16.35 -25.88 9.57
C SER A 153 15.22 -25.30 10.41
N ALA A 154 14.06 -25.96 10.44
CA ALA A 154 12.89 -25.48 11.17
C ALA A 154 13.20 -25.20 12.66
N GLU A 155 14.02 -26.02 13.29
CA GLU A 155 14.44 -25.82 14.69
C GLU A 155 15.29 -24.56 14.87
N SER A 156 16.32 -24.36 14.01
CA SER A 156 17.18 -23.19 14.08
C SER A 156 16.42 -21.91 13.76
N ASP A 157 15.56 -21.95 12.75
CA ASP A 157 14.77 -20.81 12.31
C ASP A 157 13.71 -20.41 13.34
N THR A 158 13.09 -21.38 14.01
CA THR A 158 12.15 -21.14 15.13
C THR A 158 12.85 -20.50 16.32
N LYS A 159 14.03 -20.99 16.71
CA LYS A 159 14.83 -20.40 17.80
C LYS A 159 15.25 -18.96 17.46
N ALA A 160 15.74 -18.74 16.25
CA ALA A 160 16.11 -17.41 15.79
C ALA A 160 14.92 -16.44 15.78
N THR A 161 13.75 -16.88 15.32
CA THR A 161 12.52 -16.09 15.33
C THR A 161 12.12 -15.67 16.74
N TYR A 162 12.19 -16.59 17.70
CA TYR A 162 11.94 -16.29 19.11
C TYR A 162 12.92 -15.23 19.66
N GLU A 163 14.23 -15.42 19.45
CA GLU A 163 15.25 -14.48 19.93
C GLU A 163 15.11 -13.10 19.28
N ILE A 164 14.71 -13.03 18.00
CA ILE A 164 14.40 -11.78 17.32
C ILE A 164 13.26 -11.05 18.01
N LEU A 165 12.14 -11.74 18.32
CA LEU A 165 10.99 -11.12 18.98
C LEU A 165 11.38 -10.54 20.35
N ILE A 166 12.13 -11.28 21.17
CA ILE A 166 12.62 -10.78 22.47
C ILE A 166 13.48 -9.52 22.26
N SER A 167 14.42 -9.57 21.31
CA SER A 167 15.28 -8.40 21.02
C SER A 167 14.51 -7.20 20.47
N GLN A 168 13.42 -7.42 19.71
CA GLN A 168 12.53 -6.35 19.25
C GLN A 168 11.79 -5.68 20.41
N ILE A 169 11.23 -6.48 21.33
CA ILE A 169 10.54 -5.98 22.53
C ILE A 169 11.51 -5.16 23.40
N ASP A 170 12.74 -5.63 23.61
CA ASP A 170 13.75 -4.91 24.37
C ASP A 170 14.21 -3.61 23.69
N LYS A 171 14.30 -3.62 22.37
CA LYS A 171 14.78 -2.47 21.58
C LYS A 171 13.76 -1.35 21.43
N TYR A 172 12.48 -1.69 21.25
CA TYR A 172 11.44 -0.74 20.90
C TYR A 172 10.49 -0.47 22.08
N LYS A 173 10.62 0.71 22.69
CA LYS A 173 9.81 1.11 23.86
C LYS A 173 8.29 1.13 23.61
N ASN A 174 7.87 1.30 22.37
CA ASN A 174 6.47 1.30 21.95
C ASN A 174 5.96 -0.10 21.52
N LEU A 175 6.78 -1.13 21.64
CA LEU A 175 6.38 -2.50 21.39
C LEU A 175 6.09 -3.17 22.75
N GLU A 176 4.82 -3.30 23.10
CA GLU A 176 4.41 -3.87 24.38
C GLU A 176 4.66 -5.38 24.43
N ASN A 177 5.17 -5.86 25.56
CA ASN A 177 5.34 -7.30 25.82
C ASN A 177 3.98 -7.93 26.19
N ASN A 178 3.05 -7.94 25.25
CA ASN A 178 1.70 -8.47 25.39
C ASN A 178 1.25 -9.10 24.08
N VAL A 179 0.83 -10.37 24.13
CA VAL A 179 0.47 -11.13 22.91
C VAL A 179 -0.67 -10.46 22.13
N ASN A 180 -1.70 -9.91 22.81
CA ASN A 180 -2.80 -9.23 22.13
C ASN A 180 -2.34 -7.95 21.44
N PHE A 181 -1.42 -7.20 22.06
CA PHE A 181 -0.82 -6.03 21.43
C PHE A 181 0.03 -6.43 20.24
N LEU A 182 0.90 -7.43 20.38
CA LEU A 182 1.78 -7.92 19.32
C LEU A 182 0.99 -8.48 18.13
N ASP A 183 -0.11 -9.19 18.40
CA ASP A 183 -1.02 -9.68 17.36
C ASP A 183 -1.63 -8.50 16.57
N ASN A 184 -2.22 -7.53 17.25
CA ASN A 184 -2.79 -6.34 16.60
C ASN A 184 -1.73 -5.52 15.86
N PHE A 185 -0.53 -5.37 16.42
CA PHE A 185 0.56 -4.59 15.84
C PHE A 185 1.15 -5.25 14.59
N SER A 186 1.28 -6.58 14.59
CA SER A 186 1.86 -7.32 13.47
C SER A 186 0.87 -7.56 12.32
N ASN A 187 -0.43 -7.52 12.59
CA ASN A 187 -1.51 -7.76 11.63
C ASN A 187 -2.18 -6.45 11.18
N ILE A 188 -1.38 -5.43 10.81
CA ILE A 188 -1.88 -4.11 10.42
C ILE A 188 -2.87 -4.22 9.25
N GLY A 189 -4.13 -3.87 9.54
CA GLY A 189 -5.14 -3.44 8.56
C GLY A 189 -6.02 -4.51 7.93
N GLU A 190 -5.73 -5.80 8.00
CA GLU A 190 -6.58 -6.84 7.38
C GLU A 190 -6.86 -8.00 8.35
N LYS A 191 -8.11 -8.11 8.80
CA LYS A 191 -8.55 -9.24 9.62
C LYS A 191 -8.92 -10.42 8.73
N PHE A 192 -7.94 -11.24 8.37
CA PHE A 192 -8.18 -12.48 7.66
C PHE A 192 -8.81 -13.52 8.59
N ILE A 193 -9.83 -14.23 8.11
CA ILE A 193 -10.49 -15.31 8.82
C ILE A 193 -10.10 -16.69 8.29
N ASP A 194 -9.42 -16.75 7.15
CA ASP A 194 -8.76 -17.95 6.68
C ASP A 194 -7.23 -17.77 6.68
N ALA A 195 -6.52 -18.82 7.02
CA ALA A 195 -5.07 -18.80 7.17
C ALA A 195 -4.30 -18.46 5.88
N ALA A 196 -4.94 -18.57 4.72
CA ALA A 196 -4.33 -18.27 3.43
C ALA A 196 -4.65 -16.85 2.92
N GLY A 197 -5.44 -16.07 3.66
CA GLY A 197 -5.74 -14.68 3.35
C GLY A 197 -6.70 -14.45 2.18
N PHE A 198 -7.54 -15.45 1.83
CA PHE A 198 -8.53 -15.30 0.76
C PHE A 198 -9.86 -14.72 1.23
N VAL A 199 -10.15 -14.80 2.53
CA VAL A 199 -11.36 -14.25 3.14
C VAL A 199 -10.98 -13.39 4.33
N ARG A 200 -11.55 -12.17 4.40
CA ARG A 200 -11.30 -11.22 5.50
C ARG A 200 -12.59 -10.59 5.99
N ILE A 201 -12.53 -9.93 7.12
CA ILE A 201 -13.62 -9.12 7.66
C ILE A 201 -13.35 -7.66 7.31
N ASN A 202 -14.36 -6.97 6.75
CA ASN A 202 -14.32 -5.53 6.51
C ASN A 202 -14.72 -4.73 7.76
N ASP A 203 -14.65 -3.40 7.68
CA ASP A 203 -15.01 -2.50 8.79
C ASP A 203 -16.48 -2.61 9.23
N ASN A 204 -17.35 -3.16 8.38
CA ASN A 204 -18.76 -3.42 8.67
C ASN A 204 -19.00 -4.82 9.30
N ASN A 205 -17.94 -5.54 9.70
CA ASN A 205 -17.99 -6.92 10.18
C ASN A 205 -18.59 -7.92 9.17
N GLU A 206 -18.43 -7.70 7.88
CA GLU A 206 -18.85 -8.62 6.85
C GLU A 206 -17.67 -9.45 6.33
N GLU A 207 -17.92 -10.75 6.10
CA GLU A 207 -16.95 -11.62 5.43
C GLU A 207 -16.89 -11.28 3.95
N ILE A 208 -15.72 -10.81 3.48
CA ILE A 208 -15.49 -10.38 2.09
C ILE A 208 -14.35 -11.16 1.45
N PHE A 209 -14.39 -11.29 0.12
CA PHE A 209 -13.29 -11.85 -0.65
C PHE A 209 -12.11 -10.84 -0.73
N SER A 210 -10.89 -11.32 -0.51
CA SER A 210 -9.66 -10.55 -0.73
C SER A 210 -9.06 -10.73 -2.12
N PHE A 211 -9.66 -11.55 -2.99
CA PHE A 211 -9.10 -11.95 -4.28
C PHE A 211 -10.15 -12.02 -5.41
N GLY A 212 -9.63 -12.12 -6.64
CA GLY A 212 -10.39 -12.48 -7.84
C GLY A 212 -11.46 -11.47 -8.26
N LYS A 213 -12.41 -11.95 -9.08
CA LYS A 213 -13.49 -11.15 -9.68
C LYS A 213 -14.36 -10.42 -8.66
N TYR A 214 -14.51 -11.00 -7.47
CA TYR A 214 -15.37 -10.48 -6.40
C TYR A 214 -14.56 -9.93 -5.22
N LYS A 215 -13.31 -9.50 -5.46
CA LYS A 215 -12.51 -8.82 -4.43
C LYS A 215 -13.28 -7.66 -3.81
N ASN A 216 -13.24 -7.56 -2.47
CA ASN A 216 -13.93 -6.58 -1.64
C ASN A 216 -15.46 -6.68 -1.60
N ARG A 217 -16.08 -7.70 -2.21
CA ARG A 217 -17.52 -7.99 -2.07
C ARG A 217 -17.77 -9.00 -0.98
N SER A 218 -18.91 -8.87 -0.29
CA SER A 218 -19.27 -9.84 0.76
C SER A 218 -19.64 -11.20 0.17
N LEU A 219 -19.27 -12.26 0.88
CA LEU A 219 -19.63 -13.62 0.48
C LEU A 219 -21.16 -13.76 0.38
N LYS A 220 -21.90 -13.08 1.25
CA LYS A 220 -23.38 -13.07 1.25
C LYS A 220 -23.94 -12.41 -0.02
N GLU A 221 -23.40 -11.27 -0.44
CA GLU A 221 -23.76 -10.62 -1.70
C GLU A 221 -23.46 -11.53 -2.88
N VAL A 222 -22.25 -12.06 -2.97
CA VAL A 222 -21.83 -12.94 -4.07
C VAL A 222 -22.66 -14.21 -4.11
N PHE A 223 -23.04 -14.79 -2.96
CA PHE A 223 -23.92 -15.95 -2.91
C PHE A 223 -25.32 -15.67 -3.50
N ASN A 224 -25.81 -14.43 -3.37
CA ASN A 224 -27.09 -14.03 -3.93
C ASN A 224 -27.05 -13.83 -5.45
N ILE A 225 -25.95 -13.27 -5.98
CA ILE A 225 -25.83 -12.91 -7.41
C ILE A 225 -25.21 -14.01 -8.26
N ASN A 226 -24.31 -14.83 -7.68
CA ASN A 226 -23.63 -15.91 -8.39
C ASN A 226 -23.27 -17.09 -7.46
N PRO A 227 -24.24 -17.94 -7.08
CA PRO A 227 -23.95 -19.10 -6.24
C PRO A 227 -22.97 -20.10 -6.88
N GLY A 228 -22.89 -20.15 -8.22
CA GLY A 228 -21.95 -21.01 -8.94
C GLY A 228 -20.48 -20.71 -8.66
N TYR A 229 -20.14 -19.47 -8.25
CA TYR A 229 -18.77 -19.10 -7.88
C TYR A 229 -18.23 -19.92 -6.70
N PHE A 230 -19.09 -20.26 -5.75
CA PHE A 230 -18.72 -21.09 -4.61
C PHE A 230 -18.51 -22.56 -4.99
N SER A 231 -19.26 -23.08 -5.96
CA SER A 231 -19.00 -24.40 -6.53
C SER A 231 -17.65 -24.43 -7.25
N TRP A 232 -17.29 -23.36 -7.93
CA TRP A 232 -15.97 -23.20 -8.53
C TRP A 232 -14.87 -23.16 -7.48
N ILE A 233 -15.00 -22.38 -6.38
CA ILE A 233 -14.01 -22.36 -5.28
C ILE A 233 -13.81 -23.77 -4.70
N LYS A 234 -14.89 -24.52 -4.49
CA LYS A 234 -14.83 -25.88 -3.96
C LYS A 234 -13.96 -26.80 -4.83
N ASN A 235 -14.04 -26.68 -6.16
CA ASN A 235 -13.34 -27.55 -7.11
C ASN A 235 -11.98 -27.00 -7.57
N ALA A 236 -11.73 -25.69 -7.43
CA ALA A 236 -10.48 -25.05 -7.82
C ALA A 236 -9.34 -25.36 -6.80
N ASN A 237 -8.12 -25.01 -7.19
CA ASN A 237 -6.93 -25.23 -6.37
C ASN A 237 -6.81 -24.18 -5.23
N PHE A 238 -7.70 -24.25 -4.24
CA PHE A 238 -7.62 -23.48 -3.00
C PHE A 238 -7.22 -24.39 -1.83
N PRO A 239 -6.59 -23.83 -0.77
CA PRO A 239 -6.34 -24.58 0.47
C PRO A 239 -7.63 -25.16 1.04
N ILE A 240 -7.54 -26.36 1.61
CA ILE A 240 -8.70 -27.04 2.22
C ILE A 240 -9.31 -26.18 3.33
N TYR A 241 -8.47 -25.52 4.12
CA TYR A 241 -8.90 -24.62 5.19
C TYR A 241 -9.79 -23.47 4.65
N THR A 242 -9.35 -22.80 3.58
CA THR A 242 -10.14 -21.76 2.91
C THR A 242 -11.48 -22.30 2.41
N LYS A 243 -11.49 -23.49 1.78
CA LYS A 243 -12.72 -24.16 1.33
C LYS A 243 -13.69 -24.44 2.47
N ASN A 244 -13.18 -24.89 3.62
CA ASN A 244 -13.98 -25.15 4.80
C ASN A 244 -14.61 -23.87 5.34
N ILE A 245 -13.82 -22.79 5.54
CA ILE A 245 -14.31 -21.48 5.99
C ILE A 245 -15.41 -20.95 5.05
N VAL A 246 -15.17 -20.96 3.74
CA VAL A 246 -16.15 -20.53 2.74
C VAL A 246 -17.42 -21.36 2.82
N ASN A 247 -17.30 -22.68 2.97
CA ASN A 247 -18.45 -23.57 3.11
C ASN A 247 -19.25 -23.31 4.39
N ASP A 248 -18.58 -23.07 5.52
CA ASP A 248 -19.23 -22.75 6.79
C ASP A 248 -20.02 -21.44 6.71
N ILE A 249 -19.43 -20.39 6.08
CA ILE A 249 -20.11 -19.13 5.85
C ILE A 249 -21.35 -19.34 4.96
N ILE A 250 -21.24 -20.12 3.88
CA ILE A 250 -22.39 -20.43 3.01
C ILE A 250 -23.49 -21.15 3.77
N ASN A 251 -23.13 -22.13 4.60
CA ASN A 251 -24.10 -22.87 5.40
C ASN A 251 -24.83 -21.94 6.38
N LYS A 252 -24.12 -21.01 7.01
CA LYS A 252 -24.70 -19.96 7.85
C LYS A 252 -25.69 -19.08 7.06
N ILE A 253 -25.31 -18.63 5.86
CA ILE A 253 -26.17 -17.81 4.99
C ILE A 253 -27.45 -18.58 4.59
N LYS A 254 -27.33 -19.88 4.26
CA LYS A 254 -28.46 -20.73 3.93
C LYS A 254 -29.43 -20.91 5.11
N LEU A 255 -28.89 -21.14 6.32
CA LEU A 255 -29.70 -21.25 7.54
C LEU A 255 -30.42 -19.94 7.84
N GLU A 256 -29.77 -18.77 7.74
CA GLU A 256 -30.40 -17.47 7.92
C GLU A 256 -31.58 -17.27 6.94
N LYS A 257 -31.41 -17.66 5.67
CA LYS A 257 -32.47 -17.57 4.67
C LYS A 257 -33.66 -18.49 5.01
N LYS A 258 -33.36 -19.71 5.45
CA LYS A 258 -34.41 -20.69 5.85
C LYS A 258 -35.21 -20.14 7.03
N PHE A 259 -34.59 -19.69 8.09
CA PHE A 259 -35.27 -19.10 9.26
C PHE A 259 -36.10 -17.87 8.89
N LYS A 260 -35.60 -16.98 8.02
CA LYS A 260 -36.42 -15.84 7.55
C LYS A 260 -37.66 -16.29 6.76
N SER A 261 -37.53 -17.31 5.93
CA SER A 261 -38.63 -17.87 5.16
C SER A 261 -39.69 -18.56 6.05
N GLU A 262 -39.25 -19.29 7.08
CA GLU A 262 -40.14 -19.95 8.03
C GLU A 262 -40.89 -18.93 8.91
N ARG A 263 -40.18 -17.91 9.40
CA ARG A 263 -40.77 -16.82 10.18
C ARG A 263 -41.81 -16.03 9.36
N TRP A 264 -41.53 -15.79 8.07
CA TRP A 264 -42.49 -15.14 7.16
C TRP A 264 -43.75 -15.98 6.95
N LYS A 265 -43.59 -17.30 6.80
CA LYS A 265 -44.76 -18.22 6.67
C LYS A 265 -45.63 -18.24 7.91
N LEU A 266 -45.03 -18.22 9.10
CA LEU A 266 -45.75 -18.13 10.38
C LEU A 266 -46.52 -16.80 10.48
N PHE A 267 -45.88 -15.69 10.14
CA PHE A 267 -46.50 -14.36 10.16
C PHE A 267 -47.70 -14.28 9.22
N VAL A 268 -47.57 -14.77 7.98
CA VAL A 268 -48.66 -14.78 7.00
C VAL A 268 -49.80 -15.72 7.43
N SER A 269 -49.48 -16.85 8.08
CA SER A 269 -50.53 -17.76 8.58
C SER A 269 -51.32 -17.17 9.76
N GLU A 270 -50.68 -16.37 10.62
CA GLU A 270 -51.37 -15.66 11.72
C GLU A 270 -52.27 -14.54 11.20
N GLU A 271 -51.85 -13.74 10.20
CA GLU A 271 -52.71 -12.70 9.60
C GLU A 271 -53.96 -13.26 8.91
N ILE A 272 -53.85 -14.45 8.30
CA ILE A 272 -55.00 -15.10 7.67
C ILE A 272 -56.02 -15.61 8.71
N THR A 273 -55.56 -15.97 9.92
CA THR A 273 -56.42 -16.49 11.00
C THR A 273 -57.16 -15.36 11.74
N TYR A 274 -56.74 -14.11 11.65
CA TYR A 274 -57.38 -12.94 12.25
C TYR A 274 -58.39 -12.25 11.36
N ASN A 275 -58.53 -12.66 10.08
CA ASN A 275 -59.46 -12.07 9.09
C ASN A 275 -60.61 -13.02 8.66
N ILE A 276 -60.90 -14.06 9.45
CA ILE A 276 -62.10 -14.92 9.36
C ILE A 276 -62.85 -14.78 10.68
#